data_780d3e3d63218d9351f225da59507866
#
_entry.id   780d3e3d63218d9351f225da59507866
#
_cell.length_a   1.000
_cell.length_b   1.000
_cell.length_c   1.000
_cell.angle_alpha   90.00
_cell.angle_beta   90.00
_cell.angle_gamma   90.00
#
_symmetry.space_group_name_H-M   'P 1'
#
loop_
_entity.id
_entity.type
_entity.pdbx_description
1 polymer ?
#
loop_
_entity_poly.entity_id
_entity_poly.type
_entity_poly.pdbx_seq_one_letter_code
_entity_poly.pdbx_strand_id
1 'polypeptide(L)'
;MKKNQILMAMAMVASSFYACTEDNTTTPIDTTNNGTFKVYTLGDITSVQNLIADTIIGTSAQGQPVGTGHFTFFSLKNRAVVPLTDSATSNWDVAFRGTTILTNAGTSGPGIGGAYTHVGIFADVSSFNADSTIRTDAAPVYAIKTGSNKGWYVYDVPNNLITPIPGRVLMIRGADGRQYKLEINNYYKGGVTPLATATDAIKLSTQRYYNFRYSAL
;
A
#
# COMPACT_ATOMS: atom_id res chain seq x y z
N MET A 1 -54.70 -33.30 -57.26
CA MET A 1 -53.79 -32.19 -57.20
C MET A 1 -53.68 -31.78 -55.74
N LYS A 2 -52.64 -32.23 -55.02
CA LYS A 2 -52.36 -31.88 -53.60
C LYS A 2 -51.05 -31.07 -53.55
N LYS A 3 -51.14 -29.81 -53.08
CA LYS A 3 -49.99 -28.93 -52.84
C LYS A 3 -49.36 -29.33 -51.51
N ASN A 4 -48.10 -29.77 -51.53
CA ASN A 4 -47.29 -29.94 -50.33
C ASN A 4 -46.66 -28.57 -50.00
N GLN A 5 -46.99 -28.06 -48.83
CA GLN A 5 -46.26 -26.96 -48.20
C GLN A 5 -45.13 -27.52 -47.32
N ILE A 6 -43.93 -27.19 -47.65
CA ILE A 6 -42.74 -27.47 -46.88
C ILE A 6 -42.60 -26.35 -45.85
N LEU A 7 -42.77 -26.66 -44.55
CA LEU A 7 -42.50 -25.75 -43.46
C LEU A 7 -41.02 -25.81 -43.17
N MET A 8 -40.32 -24.70 -43.41
CA MET A 8 -38.90 -24.53 -43.08
C MET A 8 -38.81 -23.98 -41.67
N ALA A 9 -38.43 -24.85 -40.72
CA ALA A 9 -38.16 -24.43 -39.35
C ALA A 9 -36.81 -23.76 -39.24
N MET A 10 -36.85 -22.47 -39.00
CA MET A 10 -35.64 -21.64 -38.78
C MET A 10 -35.25 -21.76 -37.29
N ALA A 11 -34.22 -22.56 -36.99
CA ALA A 11 -33.66 -22.65 -35.64
C ALA A 11 -32.85 -21.40 -35.35
N MET A 12 -33.37 -20.50 -34.48
CA MET A 12 -32.59 -19.40 -33.90
C MET A 12 -31.65 -19.99 -32.85
N VAL A 13 -30.35 -19.99 -33.14
CA VAL A 13 -29.31 -20.24 -32.15
C VAL A 13 -29.11 -18.91 -31.39
N ALA A 14 -29.65 -18.85 -30.19
CA ALA A 14 -29.34 -17.77 -29.25
C ALA A 14 -27.95 -18.00 -28.68
N SER A 15 -26.94 -17.32 -29.24
CA SER A 15 -25.60 -17.21 -28.67
C SER A 15 -25.69 -16.29 -27.46
N SER A 16 -25.74 -16.86 -26.26
CA SER A 16 -25.56 -16.16 -24.99
C SER A 16 -24.10 -15.71 -24.89
N PHE A 17 -23.88 -14.42 -25.16
CA PHE A 17 -22.63 -13.77 -24.80
C PHE A 17 -22.59 -13.67 -23.27
N TYR A 18 -21.78 -14.51 -22.61
CA TYR A 18 -21.33 -14.28 -21.26
C TYR A 18 -20.40 -13.06 -21.33
N ALA A 19 -20.95 -11.88 -21.07
CA ALA A 19 -20.13 -10.73 -20.71
C ALA A 19 -19.47 -11.05 -19.37
N CYS A 20 -18.19 -11.35 -19.37
CA CYS A 20 -17.35 -11.19 -18.15
C CYS A 20 -17.46 -9.73 -17.75
N THR A 21 -18.31 -9.41 -16.80
CA THR A 21 -18.15 -8.19 -16.04
C THR A 21 -16.85 -8.36 -15.25
N GLU A 22 -15.77 -7.73 -15.73
CA GLU A 22 -14.64 -7.43 -14.86
C GLU A 22 -15.24 -6.62 -13.71
N ASP A 23 -15.29 -7.24 -12.54
CA ASP A 23 -15.56 -6.55 -11.28
C ASP A 23 -14.37 -5.59 -11.03
N ASN A 24 -14.37 -4.50 -11.74
CA ASN A 24 -13.54 -3.34 -11.46
C ASN A 24 -14.10 -2.71 -10.20
N THR A 25 -13.94 -3.39 -9.06
CA THR A 25 -14.08 -2.77 -7.75
C THR A 25 -12.90 -1.81 -7.59
N THR A 26 -12.92 -0.74 -8.38
CA THR A 26 -12.22 0.47 -8.03
C THR A 26 -12.78 0.86 -6.67
N THR A 27 -12.01 0.64 -5.61
CA THR A 27 -12.32 1.20 -4.30
C THR A 27 -12.65 2.67 -4.55
N PRO A 28 -13.85 3.16 -4.21
CA PRO A 28 -14.21 4.54 -4.47
C PRO A 28 -13.12 5.40 -3.87
N ILE A 29 -12.48 6.23 -4.68
CA ILE A 29 -11.59 7.27 -4.17
C ILE A 29 -12.50 8.12 -3.32
N ASP A 30 -12.32 8.06 -2.00
CA ASP A 30 -13.06 8.95 -1.08
C ASP A 30 -12.66 10.38 -1.40
N THR A 31 -13.41 11.02 -2.28
CA THR A 31 -13.22 12.42 -2.67
C THR A 31 -13.42 13.38 -1.48
N THR A 32 -13.93 12.88 -0.36
CA THR A 32 -14.04 13.62 0.90
C THR A 32 -12.81 13.50 1.79
N ASN A 33 -11.75 12.78 1.32
CA ASN A 33 -10.52 12.63 2.05
C ASN A 33 -9.70 13.92 2.07
N ASN A 34 -10.00 14.77 3.06
CA ASN A 34 -9.36 16.09 3.26
C ASN A 34 -7.98 16.01 3.95
N GLY A 35 -7.35 14.85 3.96
CA GLY A 35 -6.08 14.62 4.64
C GLY A 35 -6.20 14.28 6.13
N THR A 36 -7.38 13.97 6.61
CA THR A 36 -7.59 13.46 7.97
C THR A 36 -7.16 11.99 8.04
N PHE A 37 -6.42 11.62 9.07
CA PHE A 37 -6.09 10.22 9.35
C PHE A 37 -7.35 9.40 9.59
N LYS A 38 -7.49 8.30 8.89
CA LYS A 38 -8.63 7.38 9.02
C LYS A 38 -8.16 5.93 8.92
N VAL A 39 -8.81 5.06 9.68
CA VAL A 39 -8.69 3.60 9.56
C VAL A 39 -10.09 3.03 9.49
N TYR A 40 -10.37 2.21 8.49
CA TYR A 40 -11.66 1.53 8.34
C TYR A 40 -11.46 0.14 7.76
N THR A 41 -12.40 -0.77 8.01
CA THR A 41 -12.34 -2.15 7.56
C THR A 41 -13.61 -2.47 6.76
N LEU A 42 -13.42 -3.12 5.61
CA LEU A 42 -14.49 -3.68 4.79
C LEU A 42 -14.15 -5.14 4.49
N GLY A 43 -14.96 -6.06 5.00
CA GLY A 43 -14.62 -7.48 5.00
C GLY A 43 -13.29 -7.71 5.73
N ASP A 44 -12.36 -8.42 5.10
CA ASP A 44 -11.05 -8.73 5.66
C ASP A 44 -9.99 -7.67 5.35
N ILE A 45 -10.36 -6.62 4.60
CA ILE A 45 -9.42 -5.57 4.19
C ILE A 45 -9.54 -4.38 5.13
N THR A 46 -8.45 -4.01 5.75
CA THR A 46 -8.31 -2.76 6.49
C THR A 46 -7.61 -1.73 5.61
N SER A 47 -8.21 -0.56 5.47
CA SER A 47 -7.66 0.59 4.76
C SER A 47 -7.22 1.66 5.75
N VAL A 48 -6.03 2.20 5.53
CA VAL A 48 -5.45 3.30 6.28
C VAL A 48 -5.26 4.47 5.33
N GLN A 49 -5.77 5.62 5.69
CA GLN A 49 -5.67 6.84 4.91
C GLN A 49 -4.95 7.92 5.69
N ASN A 50 -4.06 8.63 4.99
CA ASN A 50 -3.34 9.79 5.51
C ASN A 50 -2.52 9.52 6.79
N LEU A 51 -1.89 8.34 6.90
CA LEU A 51 -0.92 8.12 7.95
C LEU A 51 0.32 8.97 7.68
N ILE A 52 0.54 9.98 8.52
CA ILE A 52 1.68 10.89 8.38
C ILE A 52 2.97 10.16 8.75
N ALA A 53 3.94 10.14 7.83
CA ALA A 53 5.23 9.49 7.99
C ALA A 53 6.36 10.52 8.05
N ASP A 54 6.64 11.04 9.24
CA ASP A 54 7.61 12.11 9.50
C ASP A 54 7.14 13.50 8.99
N THR A 55 6.53 14.27 9.87
CA THR A 55 6.06 15.61 9.54
C THR A 55 7.19 16.49 9.01
N ILE A 56 6.96 17.17 7.88
CA ILE A 56 7.89 18.17 7.35
C ILE A 56 7.78 19.41 8.22
N ILE A 57 8.91 19.85 8.79
CA ILE A 57 9.01 21.00 9.70
C ILE A 57 9.76 22.18 9.06
N GLY A 58 10.30 22.00 7.85
CA GLY A 58 11.03 23.05 7.16
C GLY A 58 11.69 22.55 5.87
N THR A 59 12.51 23.42 5.30
CA THR A 59 13.30 23.14 4.09
C THR A 59 14.76 23.47 4.37
N SER A 60 15.68 22.60 3.96
CA SER A 60 17.12 22.84 4.07
C SER A 60 17.58 23.97 3.13
N ALA A 61 18.81 24.46 3.32
CA ALA A 61 19.43 25.44 2.42
C ALA A 61 19.53 24.95 0.95
N GLN A 62 19.51 23.63 0.73
CA GLN A 62 19.52 23.00 -0.59
C GLN A 62 18.10 22.68 -1.12
N GLY A 63 17.05 23.23 -0.50
CA GLY A 63 15.66 23.04 -0.92
C GLY A 63 15.05 21.66 -0.57
N GLN A 64 15.73 20.84 0.24
CA GLN A 64 15.24 19.53 0.62
C GLN A 64 14.29 19.61 1.83
N PRO A 65 13.22 18.81 1.87
CA PRO A 65 12.30 18.77 2.99
C PRO A 65 13.00 18.20 4.23
N VAL A 66 12.94 18.95 5.33
CA VAL A 66 13.42 18.56 6.65
C VAL A 66 12.24 18.05 7.47
N GLY A 67 12.32 16.82 7.94
CA GLY A 67 11.32 16.23 8.83
C GLY A 67 11.74 16.28 10.30
N THR A 68 10.85 15.84 11.19
CA THR A 68 11.16 15.69 12.63
C THR A 68 12.19 14.59 12.91
N GLY A 69 12.44 13.71 11.95
CA GLY A 69 13.31 12.56 12.09
C GLY A 69 12.67 11.36 12.81
N HIS A 70 11.41 11.46 13.22
CA HIS A 70 10.71 10.39 13.94
C HIS A 70 9.95 9.45 12.99
N PHE A 71 9.95 8.17 13.36
CA PHE A 71 9.06 7.19 12.72
C PHE A 71 7.65 7.29 13.31
N THR A 72 6.66 7.06 12.46
CA THR A 72 5.27 6.82 12.87
C THR A 72 5.08 5.32 12.96
N PHE A 73 4.85 4.81 14.16
CA PHE A 73 4.67 3.40 14.46
C PHE A 73 3.20 3.01 14.31
N PHE A 74 2.93 1.84 13.73
CA PHE A 74 1.58 1.37 13.48
C PHE A 74 1.44 -0.11 13.83
N SER A 75 0.40 -0.45 14.58
CA SER A 75 0.01 -1.83 14.85
C SER A 75 -1.02 -2.31 13.83
N LEU A 76 -0.67 -3.26 12.99
CA LEU A 76 -1.59 -3.90 12.03
C LEU A 76 -2.68 -4.67 12.77
N LYS A 77 -2.32 -5.33 13.88
CA LYS A 77 -3.24 -6.06 14.75
C LYS A 77 -4.30 -5.14 15.37
N ASN A 78 -3.86 -4.04 15.97
CA ASN A 78 -4.74 -3.12 16.71
C ASN A 78 -5.35 -2.05 15.80
N ARG A 79 -4.91 -1.95 14.54
CA ARG A 79 -5.38 -0.97 13.54
C ARG A 79 -5.18 0.47 14.02
N ALA A 80 -4.07 0.75 14.68
CA ALA A 80 -3.83 2.01 15.38
C ALA A 80 -2.38 2.46 15.30
N VAL A 81 -2.19 3.77 15.38
CA VAL A 81 -0.89 4.39 15.61
C VAL A 81 -0.45 4.06 17.04
N VAL A 82 0.84 3.73 17.17
CA VAL A 82 1.47 3.43 18.46
C VAL A 82 2.30 4.65 18.87
N PRO A 83 2.20 5.10 20.14
CA PRO A 83 2.97 6.23 20.63
C PRO A 83 4.48 6.04 20.48
N LEU A 84 5.22 7.14 20.26
CA LEU A 84 6.68 7.12 20.13
C LEU A 84 7.36 6.54 21.38
N THR A 85 6.77 6.72 22.56
CA THR A 85 7.23 6.13 23.84
C THR A 85 7.29 4.61 23.81
N ASP A 86 6.49 3.97 22.98
CA ASP A 86 6.41 2.52 22.84
C ASP A 86 7.27 1.98 21.69
N SER A 87 8.11 2.82 21.09
CA SER A 87 8.98 2.45 19.96
C SER A 87 9.93 1.28 20.26
N ALA A 88 10.33 1.13 21.51
CA ALA A 88 11.21 0.04 21.97
C ALA A 88 10.45 -1.22 22.43
N THR A 89 9.15 -1.30 22.15
CA THR A 89 8.29 -2.44 22.51
C THR A 89 7.89 -3.26 21.30
N SER A 90 7.26 -4.42 21.52
CA SER A 90 6.62 -5.22 20.45
C SER A 90 5.17 -4.81 20.15
N ASN A 91 4.72 -3.62 20.57
CA ASN A 91 3.35 -3.16 20.39
C ASN A 91 3.05 -2.66 18.97
N TRP A 92 4.04 -2.50 18.11
CA TRP A 92 3.91 -2.08 16.72
C TRP A 92 4.41 -3.16 15.74
N ASP A 93 3.97 -3.12 14.52
CA ASP A 93 4.32 -4.11 13.48
C ASP A 93 5.17 -3.48 12.37
N VAL A 94 4.80 -2.26 11.95
CA VAL A 94 5.49 -1.48 10.91
C VAL A 94 5.67 -0.04 11.35
N ALA A 95 6.73 0.62 10.86
CA ALA A 95 6.96 2.02 11.14
C ALA A 95 7.39 2.77 9.88
N PHE A 96 6.95 4.01 9.73
CA PHE A 96 7.08 4.80 8.52
C PHE A 96 7.84 6.10 8.78
N ARG A 97 8.84 6.40 7.93
CA ARG A 97 9.53 7.70 7.93
C ARG A 97 9.99 8.03 6.52
N GLY A 98 9.52 9.15 5.96
CA GLY A 98 9.74 9.45 4.55
C GLY A 98 9.31 8.26 3.68
N THR A 99 10.20 7.69 2.90
CA THR A 99 9.95 6.49 2.08
C THR A 99 10.40 5.18 2.72
N THR A 100 10.96 5.24 3.94
CA THR A 100 11.43 4.06 4.66
C THR A 100 10.30 3.43 5.45
N ILE A 101 10.18 2.11 5.34
CA ILE A 101 9.27 1.29 6.15
C ILE A 101 10.12 0.27 6.91
N LEU A 102 9.97 0.25 8.23
CA LEU A 102 10.61 -0.72 9.13
C LEU A 102 9.63 -1.82 9.53
N THR A 103 10.19 -2.95 9.92
CA THR A 103 9.47 -4.04 10.61
C THR A 103 9.98 -4.17 12.04
N ASN A 104 9.12 -4.56 12.97
CA ASN A 104 9.50 -4.74 14.37
C ASN A 104 10.30 -6.02 14.54
N ALA A 105 11.59 -5.95 14.19
CA ALA A 105 12.56 -7.05 14.36
C ALA A 105 13.99 -6.55 14.09
N GLY A 106 14.95 -7.35 14.51
CA GLY A 106 16.36 -7.09 14.26
C GLY A 106 16.82 -5.79 14.90
N THR A 107 17.37 -4.85 14.10
CA THR A 107 17.86 -3.56 14.63
C THR A 107 16.76 -2.53 14.86
N SER A 108 15.52 -2.79 14.39
CA SER A 108 14.43 -1.82 14.44
C SER A 108 13.49 -2.02 15.62
N GLY A 109 13.46 -3.20 16.22
CA GLY A 109 12.60 -3.47 17.39
C GLY A 109 12.76 -4.88 17.95
N PRO A 110 12.19 -5.15 19.14
CA PRO A 110 12.37 -6.41 19.86
C PRO A 110 11.46 -7.56 19.38
N GLY A 111 10.54 -7.30 18.46
CA GLY A 111 9.60 -8.31 17.97
C GLY A 111 10.25 -9.36 17.08
N ILE A 112 9.44 -10.31 16.62
CA ILE A 112 9.86 -11.35 15.67
C ILE A 112 9.40 -11.06 14.24
N GLY A 113 9.15 -9.79 13.94
CA GLY A 113 8.67 -9.29 12.66
C GLY A 113 9.60 -9.58 11.48
N GLY A 114 9.24 -9.09 10.34
CA GLY A 114 10.03 -9.20 9.12
C GLY A 114 9.19 -9.03 7.86
N ALA A 115 9.83 -8.99 6.71
CA ALA A 115 9.10 -8.83 5.46
C ALA A 115 9.85 -9.42 4.26
N TYR A 116 9.08 -9.60 3.19
CA TYR A 116 9.59 -9.71 1.82
C TYR A 116 8.61 -9.01 0.87
N THR A 117 9.06 -8.75 -0.34
CA THR A 117 8.22 -8.15 -1.38
C THR A 117 7.75 -9.22 -2.35
N HIS A 118 6.44 -9.29 -2.56
CA HIS A 118 5.79 -10.11 -3.57
C HIS A 118 5.40 -9.24 -4.76
N VAL A 119 5.50 -9.78 -5.98
CA VAL A 119 5.02 -9.13 -7.21
C VAL A 119 3.79 -9.88 -7.69
N GLY A 120 2.65 -9.22 -7.69
CA GLY A 120 1.36 -9.82 -8.04
C GLY A 120 0.19 -8.91 -7.64
N ILE A 121 -1.02 -9.41 -7.84
CA ILE A 121 -2.25 -8.71 -7.49
C ILE A 121 -2.56 -8.95 -6.01
N PHE A 122 -2.83 -7.89 -5.27
CA PHE A 122 -3.13 -7.96 -3.84
C PHE A 122 -4.25 -8.95 -3.50
N ALA A 123 -5.31 -8.99 -4.31
CA ALA A 123 -6.44 -9.89 -4.08
C ALA A 123 -6.04 -11.37 -4.18
N ASP A 124 -5.13 -11.71 -5.07
CA ASP A 124 -4.73 -13.09 -5.36
C ASP A 124 -3.77 -13.68 -4.31
N VAL A 125 -3.18 -12.83 -3.47
CA VAL A 125 -2.29 -13.29 -2.40
C VAL A 125 -3.11 -13.84 -1.24
N SER A 126 -3.05 -15.15 -1.00
CA SER A 126 -3.80 -15.85 0.06
C SER A 126 -2.92 -16.40 1.19
N SER A 127 -1.61 -16.46 1.00
CA SER A 127 -0.66 -17.00 1.98
C SER A 127 0.75 -16.45 1.78
N PHE A 128 1.60 -16.62 2.78
CA PHE A 128 3.05 -16.44 2.61
C PHE A 128 3.58 -17.53 1.67
N ASN A 129 4.46 -17.12 0.76
CA ASN A 129 5.17 -18.10 -0.06
C ASN A 129 6.24 -18.80 0.80
N ALA A 130 6.16 -20.12 0.92
CA ALA A 130 7.10 -20.93 1.70
C ALA A 130 8.56 -20.81 1.21
N ASP A 131 8.74 -20.60 -0.09
CA ASP A 131 10.07 -20.47 -0.72
C ASP A 131 10.66 -19.05 -0.57
N SER A 132 9.89 -18.11 -0.05
CA SER A 132 10.36 -16.73 0.13
C SER A 132 11.08 -16.56 1.45
N THR A 133 12.27 -15.94 1.40
CA THR A 133 13.02 -15.60 2.60
C THR A 133 12.44 -14.35 3.26
N ILE A 134 11.85 -14.50 4.44
CA ILE A 134 11.47 -13.38 5.31
C ILE A 134 12.77 -12.76 5.85
N ARG A 135 12.95 -11.47 5.61
CA ARG A 135 14.09 -10.70 6.11
C ARG A 135 13.68 -9.90 7.34
N THR A 136 14.63 -9.72 8.25
CA THR A 136 14.52 -8.78 9.38
C THR A 136 15.32 -7.52 9.09
N ASP A 137 15.04 -6.46 9.82
CA ASP A 137 15.81 -5.23 9.69
C ASP A 137 17.22 -5.39 10.28
N ALA A 138 18.22 -4.97 9.50
CA ALA A 138 19.64 -4.94 9.88
C ALA A 138 20.23 -3.64 9.33
N ALA A 139 20.08 -2.53 10.08
CA ALA A 139 20.47 -1.20 9.62
C ALA A 139 21.93 -1.19 9.11
N PRO A 140 22.20 -0.57 7.97
CA PRO A 140 21.30 0.26 7.13
C PRO A 140 20.47 -0.51 6.09
N VAL A 141 20.46 -1.84 6.13
CA VAL A 141 19.70 -2.71 5.22
C VAL A 141 18.41 -3.15 5.92
N TYR A 142 17.27 -2.80 5.37
CA TYR A 142 15.96 -3.13 5.94
C TYR A 142 15.27 -4.26 5.20
N ALA A 143 14.34 -4.94 5.86
CA ALA A 143 13.54 -6.01 5.29
C ALA A 143 12.80 -5.53 4.03
N ILE A 144 12.21 -4.35 4.09
CA ILE A 144 11.64 -3.66 2.94
C ILE A 144 12.72 -2.74 2.36
N LYS A 145 13.24 -3.10 1.18
CA LYS A 145 14.36 -2.38 0.55
C LYS A 145 14.03 -0.91 0.33
N THR A 146 14.96 -0.03 0.67
CA THR A 146 14.89 1.40 0.38
C THR A 146 15.39 1.72 -1.03
N GLY A 147 14.96 2.85 -1.57
CA GLY A 147 15.39 3.37 -2.87
C GLY A 147 14.38 3.10 -3.99
N SER A 148 14.42 3.97 -5.00
CA SER A 148 13.56 3.89 -6.18
C SER A 148 13.70 2.54 -6.88
N ASN A 149 12.59 1.93 -7.28
CA ASN A 149 12.48 0.61 -7.93
C ASN A 149 12.94 -0.60 -7.07
N LYS A 150 13.38 -0.39 -5.82
CA LYS A 150 13.90 -1.48 -4.97
C LYS A 150 12.88 -2.02 -3.98
N GLY A 151 12.11 -1.15 -3.36
CA GLY A 151 11.06 -1.47 -2.41
C GLY A 151 9.67 -1.31 -3.00
N TRP A 152 8.90 -0.41 -2.43
CA TRP A 152 7.49 -0.22 -2.76
C TRP A 152 7.22 0.90 -3.75
N TYR A 153 8.21 1.78 -4.08
CA TYR A 153 7.99 3.01 -4.83
C TYR A 153 8.98 3.22 -5.98
N VAL A 154 8.57 4.08 -6.91
CA VAL A 154 9.42 4.74 -7.91
C VAL A 154 9.53 6.22 -7.56
N TYR A 155 10.72 6.78 -7.69
CA TYR A 155 10.94 8.22 -7.69
C TYR A 155 11.14 8.70 -9.13
N ASP A 156 10.19 9.50 -9.60
CA ASP A 156 10.23 10.18 -10.89
C ASP A 156 11.01 11.49 -10.72
N VAL A 157 12.29 11.46 -11.06
CA VAL A 157 13.20 12.58 -10.87
C VAL A 157 12.77 13.84 -11.65
N PRO A 158 12.43 13.75 -12.96
CA PRO A 158 11.99 14.92 -13.73
C PRO A 158 10.79 15.64 -13.13
N ASN A 159 9.85 14.90 -12.55
CA ASN A 159 8.61 15.43 -12.01
C ASN A 159 8.62 15.58 -10.49
N ASN A 160 9.70 15.19 -9.81
CA ASN A 160 9.82 15.19 -8.34
C ASN A 160 8.62 14.50 -7.66
N LEU A 161 8.26 13.30 -8.16
CA LEU A 161 7.13 12.53 -7.67
C LEU A 161 7.55 11.16 -7.17
N ILE A 162 6.92 10.70 -6.09
CA ILE A 162 7.08 9.36 -5.53
C ILE A 162 5.75 8.63 -5.71
N THR A 163 5.76 7.52 -6.46
CA THR A 163 4.57 6.74 -6.71
C THR A 163 4.76 5.28 -6.32
N PRO A 164 3.74 4.62 -5.76
CA PRO A 164 3.80 3.18 -5.53
C PRO A 164 4.02 2.42 -6.84
N ILE A 165 4.74 1.29 -6.77
CA ILE A 165 4.91 0.38 -7.89
C ILE A 165 3.66 -0.51 -7.96
N PRO A 166 2.90 -0.50 -9.07
CA PRO A 166 1.73 -1.37 -9.22
C PRO A 166 2.08 -2.85 -9.03
N GLY A 167 1.21 -3.58 -8.34
CA GLY A 167 1.42 -5.00 -8.07
C GLY A 167 2.56 -5.30 -7.09
N ARG A 168 2.98 -4.35 -6.29
CA ARG A 168 3.99 -4.52 -5.25
C ARG A 168 3.33 -4.74 -3.90
N VAL A 169 3.22 -6.01 -3.48
CA VAL A 169 2.64 -6.40 -2.20
C VAL A 169 3.75 -6.66 -1.18
N LEU A 170 3.68 -5.99 -0.05
CA LEU A 170 4.59 -6.20 1.08
C LEU A 170 4.02 -7.32 1.95
N MET A 171 4.74 -8.42 2.04
CA MET A 171 4.39 -9.55 2.89
C MET A 171 5.04 -9.31 4.26
N ILE A 172 4.22 -9.00 5.25
CA ILE A 172 4.67 -8.56 6.57
C ILE A 172 4.40 -9.66 7.59
N ARG A 173 5.44 -10.09 8.30
CA ARG A 173 5.28 -10.78 9.57
C ARG A 173 5.32 -9.71 10.67
N GLY A 174 4.24 -9.60 11.44
CA GLY A 174 4.11 -8.66 12.54
C GLY A 174 5.01 -9.01 13.72
N ALA A 175 5.06 -8.15 14.70
CA ALA A 175 5.91 -8.31 15.91
C ALA A 175 5.60 -9.58 16.71
N ASP A 176 4.35 -10.05 16.65
CA ASP A 176 3.85 -11.27 17.32
C ASP A 176 3.84 -12.51 16.42
N GLY A 177 4.37 -12.41 15.21
CA GLY A 177 4.45 -13.50 14.23
C GLY A 177 3.25 -13.62 13.28
N ARG A 178 2.18 -12.85 13.47
CA ARG A 178 1.03 -12.83 12.54
C ARG A 178 1.46 -12.38 11.16
N GLN A 179 0.81 -12.94 10.15
CA GLN A 179 1.13 -12.67 8.76
C GLN A 179 0.10 -11.73 8.15
N TYR A 180 0.59 -10.78 7.38
CA TYR A 180 -0.22 -9.78 6.69
C TYR A 180 0.30 -9.57 5.27
N LYS A 181 -0.62 -9.28 4.35
CA LYS A 181 -0.30 -8.66 3.07
C LYS A 181 -0.65 -7.18 3.14
N LEU A 182 0.23 -6.31 2.64
CA LEU A 182 0.08 -4.86 2.67
C LEU A 182 0.45 -4.26 1.31
N GLU A 183 -0.36 -3.36 0.81
CA GLU A 183 -0.12 -2.63 -0.44
C GLU A 183 -0.24 -1.13 -0.20
N ILE A 184 0.77 -0.38 -0.64
CA ILE A 184 0.75 1.08 -0.61
C ILE A 184 -0.01 1.57 -1.84
N ASN A 185 -1.12 2.27 -1.62
CA ASN A 185 -1.97 2.80 -2.68
C ASN A 185 -1.53 4.20 -3.13
N ASN A 186 -1.07 5.03 -2.18
CA ASN A 186 -0.63 6.39 -2.47
C ASN A 186 0.29 6.93 -1.36
N TYR A 187 1.07 7.96 -1.67
CA TYR A 187 2.04 8.59 -0.78
C TYR A 187 1.70 10.04 -0.43
N TYR A 188 0.57 10.56 -0.95
CA TYR A 188 0.21 11.96 -0.83
C TYR A 188 -1.09 12.15 -0.04
N LYS A 189 -1.20 13.31 0.57
CA LYS A 189 -2.37 13.76 1.32
C LYS A 189 -3.65 13.61 0.48
N GLY A 190 -4.69 13.05 1.08
CA GLY A 190 -5.94 12.78 0.39
C GLY A 190 -5.90 11.59 -0.57
N GLY A 191 -4.78 10.86 -0.67
CA GLY A 191 -4.66 9.73 -1.61
C GLY A 191 -4.56 10.17 -3.07
N VAL A 192 -4.22 11.43 -3.35
CA VAL A 192 -4.14 11.98 -4.70
C VAL A 192 -2.71 12.41 -5.01
N THR A 193 -2.10 11.78 -6.01
CA THR A 193 -0.77 12.17 -6.50
C THR A 193 -0.87 13.54 -7.18
N PRO A 194 -0.03 14.52 -6.81
CA PRO A 194 0.01 15.81 -7.48
C PRO A 194 0.29 15.70 -8.97
N LEU A 195 -0.19 16.64 -9.75
CA LEU A 195 0.15 16.72 -11.17
C LEU A 195 1.66 16.90 -11.37
N ALA A 196 2.20 16.34 -12.44
CA ALA A 196 3.61 16.54 -12.81
C ALA A 196 3.97 18.04 -12.94
N THR A 197 3.02 18.85 -13.39
CA THR A 197 3.14 20.32 -13.54
C THR A 197 2.95 21.11 -12.24
N ALA A 198 2.54 20.47 -11.13
CA ALA A 198 2.40 21.14 -9.85
C ALA A 198 3.79 21.64 -9.37
N THR A 199 3.78 22.73 -8.61
CA THR A 199 5.03 23.26 -8.02
C THR A 199 5.62 22.29 -7.00
N ASP A 200 6.93 22.34 -6.81
CA ASP A 200 7.59 21.50 -5.80
C ASP A 200 7.06 21.80 -4.39
N ALA A 201 6.69 23.04 -4.09
CA ALA A 201 6.06 23.39 -2.82
C ALA A 201 4.77 22.58 -2.57
N ILE A 202 3.91 22.41 -3.57
CA ILE A 202 2.70 21.60 -3.47
C ILE A 202 3.06 20.12 -3.28
N LYS A 203 3.98 19.58 -4.09
CA LYS A 203 4.42 18.19 -3.99
C LYS A 203 5.02 17.89 -2.63
N LEU A 204 5.89 18.75 -2.11
CA LEU A 204 6.56 18.61 -0.81
C LEU A 204 5.56 18.72 0.36
N SER A 205 4.61 19.65 0.30
CA SER A 205 3.64 19.86 1.39
C SER A 205 2.58 18.75 1.49
N THR A 206 2.38 17.99 0.41
CA THR A 206 1.37 16.92 0.34
C THR A 206 1.97 15.51 0.46
N GLN A 207 3.26 15.32 0.32
CA GLN A 207 3.92 14.01 0.45
C GLN A 207 3.99 13.51 1.90
N ARG A 208 4.40 12.25 2.10
CA ARG A 208 4.55 11.55 3.39
C ARG A 208 3.23 11.24 4.09
N TYR A 209 2.13 11.22 3.35
CA TYR A 209 0.83 10.75 3.81
C TYR A 209 0.57 9.38 3.20
N TYR A 210 0.89 8.32 3.94
CA TYR A 210 0.66 6.96 3.46
C TYR A 210 -0.82 6.65 3.41
N ASN A 211 -1.23 6.15 2.25
CA ASN A 211 -2.54 5.55 2.02
C ASN A 211 -2.26 4.10 1.61
N PHE A 212 -2.71 3.14 2.39
CA PHE A 212 -2.44 1.72 2.15
C PHE A 212 -3.60 0.86 2.58
N ARG A 213 -3.63 -0.36 2.08
CA ARG A 213 -4.54 -1.42 2.53
C ARG A 213 -3.76 -2.63 2.98
N TYR A 214 -4.34 -3.40 3.87
CA TYR A 214 -3.78 -4.67 4.31
C TYR A 214 -4.86 -5.64 4.75
N SER A 215 -4.50 -6.93 4.81
CA SER A 215 -5.31 -8.01 5.35
C SER A 215 -4.43 -8.97 6.11
N ALA A 216 -4.95 -9.56 7.20
CA ALA A 216 -4.34 -10.74 7.78
C ALA A 216 -4.46 -11.94 6.82
N LEU A 217 -3.52 -12.89 6.92
CA LEU A 217 -3.46 -14.13 6.15
C LEU A 217 -3.64 -15.34 7.04
#